data_43f8ada921d5e4b0fea544b48c4352f5
#
_entry.id   43f8ada921d5e4b0fea544b48c4352f5
#
_cell.length_a   1.000
_cell.length_b   1.000
_cell.length_c   1.000
_cell.angle_alpha   90.00
_cell.angle_beta   90.00
_cell.angle_gamma   90.00
#
_symmetry.space_group_name_H-M   'P 1'
#
loop_
_entity.id
_entity.type
_entity.pdbx_description
1 polymer ?
#
loop_
_entity_poly.entity_id
_entity_poly.type
_entity_poly.pdbx_seq_one_letter_code
_entity_poly.pdbx_strand_id
1 'polypeptide(L)'
;MQKGKLVIENVAQIKRAEVNFGDLTILVGPQASGKSILLHLFKLAMDAGHINSVLKRNGMHWDKQLGKYLSLYLGEGMESAWNNQSKMVFRGRNVDIQTKMRAKRKKENSFFIPAQRVLTLRNGWPRPFTDYDSGDPYVVRHFSEMIRNLMEAGLGSGESSIFPQSGRLKKDLRQALSRGVFSGSELQLDKHGLQKRIILQVEDSILPFMVWSAGQREFIPLLLGFYWLLPPSKVSKHKDLNWVIIEEPETGLHPQAVSG
;
A
#
# COMPACT_ATOMS: atom_id res chain seq x y z
N MET A 1 25.24 -2.44 1.62
CA MET A 1 25.41 -1.95 0.22
C MET A 1 24.40 -0.83 -0.02
N GLN A 2 24.81 0.33 -0.52
CA GLN A 2 23.85 1.38 -0.91
C GLN A 2 22.93 0.86 -2.02
N LYS A 3 21.63 0.79 -1.75
CA LYS A 3 20.63 0.31 -2.73
C LYS A 3 20.35 1.33 -3.85
N GLY A 4 20.98 2.48 -3.83
CA GLY A 4 20.95 3.51 -4.87
C GLY A 4 20.53 4.87 -4.34
N LYS A 5 20.76 5.89 -5.15
CA LYS A 5 20.42 7.29 -4.90
C LYS A 5 19.28 7.70 -5.81
N LEU A 6 18.27 8.37 -5.26
CA LEU A 6 17.19 9.02 -5.98
C LEU A 6 17.35 10.53 -5.86
N VAL A 7 17.28 11.24 -6.96
CA VAL A 7 17.21 12.70 -7.02
C VAL A 7 15.98 13.09 -7.81
N ILE A 8 15.16 13.98 -7.26
CA ILE A 8 13.96 14.53 -7.91
C ILE A 8 14.07 16.06 -7.84
N GLU A 9 13.81 16.73 -8.96
CA GLU A 9 13.84 18.19 -9.08
C GLU A 9 12.59 18.67 -9.82
N ASN A 10 11.97 19.74 -9.31
CA ASN A 10 10.84 20.45 -9.92
C ASN A 10 9.65 19.54 -10.29
N VAL A 11 9.18 18.76 -9.32
CA VAL A 11 8.02 17.89 -9.49
C VAL A 11 6.96 18.24 -8.46
N ALA A 12 5.79 18.68 -8.90
CA ALA A 12 4.74 19.21 -8.03
C ALA A 12 5.33 20.22 -7.03
N GLN A 13 5.14 20.06 -5.71
CA GLN A 13 5.72 20.91 -4.67
C GLN A 13 7.21 20.64 -4.35
N ILE A 14 7.79 19.57 -4.91
CA ILE A 14 9.19 19.24 -4.66
C ILE A 14 10.10 20.09 -5.52
N LYS A 15 10.80 21.06 -4.93
CA LYS A 15 11.84 21.82 -5.63
C LYS A 15 13.07 20.94 -5.87
N ARG A 16 13.58 20.31 -4.83
CA ARG A 16 14.66 19.31 -4.90
C ARG A 16 14.59 18.36 -3.72
N ALA A 17 14.71 17.07 -4.00
CA ALA A 17 14.86 16.02 -3.01
C ALA A 17 15.97 15.07 -3.43
N GLU A 18 16.77 14.64 -2.46
CA GLU A 18 17.85 13.68 -2.65
C GLU A 18 17.79 12.63 -1.54
N VAL A 19 17.66 11.37 -1.92
CA VAL A 19 17.53 10.25 -0.98
C VAL A 19 18.55 9.17 -1.33
N ASN A 20 19.35 8.80 -0.34
CA ASN A 20 20.24 7.64 -0.42
C ASN A 20 19.58 6.46 0.29
N PHE A 21 19.28 5.40 -0.45
CA PHE A 21 18.61 4.23 0.11
C PHE A 21 19.60 3.26 0.75
N GLY A 22 19.28 2.85 1.99
CA GLY A 22 19.92 1.76 2.71
C GLY A 22 19.02 0.53 2.81
N ASP A 23 19.32 -0.34 3.78
CA ASP A 23 18.47 -1.49 4.09
C ASP A 23 17.16 -1.06 4.74
N LEU A 24 17.21 -0.01 5.55
CA LEU A 24 16.08 0.76 6.05
C LEU A 24 16.33 2.23 5.76
N THR A 25 15.32 2.92 5.23
CA THR A 25 15.35 4.38 4.98
C THR A 25 14.07 4.98 5.50
N ILE A 26 14.17 5.93 6.41
CA ILE A 26 13.02 6.63 6.99
C ILE A 26 13.00 8.06 6.46
N LEU A 27 11.87 8.46 5.86
CA LEU A 27 11.64 9.82 5.39
C LEU A 27 10.81 10.58 6.41
N VAL A 28 11.42 11.60 7.00
CA VAL A 28 10.77 12.47 7.99
C VAL A 28 10.72 13.90 7.44
N GLY A 29 9.65 14.62 7.75
CA GLY A 29 9.49 16.00 7.34
C GLY A 29 8.06 16.51 7.53
N PRO A 30 7.83 17.83 7.39
CA PRO A 30 6.52 18.45 7.55
C PRO A 30 5.44 17.83 6.64
N GLN A 31 4.18 18.03 7.00
CA GLN A 31 3.07 17.73 6.10
C GLN A 31 3.19 18.54 4.79
N ALA A 32 2.63 18.02 3.71
CA ALA A 32 2.66 18.62 2.38
C ALA A 32 4.06 18.89 1.79
N SER A 33 5.14 18.32 2.36
CA SER A 33 6.51 18.47 1.83
C SER A 33 6.81 17.62 0.58
N GLY A 34 5.84 16.80 0.12
CA GLY A 34 5.97 15.96 -1.08
C GLY A 34 6.50 14.55 -0.83
N LYS A 35 6.56 14.09 0.43
CA LYS A 35 7.02 12.71 0.76
C LYS A 35 6.26 11.63 -0.02
N SER A 36 4.94 11.68 -0.02
CA SER A 36 4.09 10.72 -0.75
C SER A 36 4.36 10.77 -2.26
N ILE A 37 4.45 11.96 -2.86
CA ILE A 37 4.77 12.11 -4.28
C ILE A 37 6.14 11.51 -4.60
N LEU A 38 7.15 11.75 -3.76
CA LEU A 38 8.47 11.15 -3.91
C LEU A 38 8.39 9.61 -3.90
N LEU A 39 7.66 9.03 -2.96
CA LEU A 39 7.49 7.57 -2.86
C LEU A 39 6.71 6.99 -4.03
N HIS A 40 5.66 7.67 -4.50
CA HIS A 40 4.92 7.26 -5.70
C HIS A 40 5.82 7.30 -6.94
N LEU A 41 6.59 8.37 -7.14
CA LEU A 41 7.55 8.47 -8.26
C LEU A 41 8.64 7.41 -8.17
N PHE A 42 9.11 7.09 -6.97
CA PHE A 42 10.06 6.01 -6.77
C PHE A 42 9.46 4.65 -7.19
N LYS A 43 8.21 4.34 -6.80
CA LYS A 43 7.53 3.14 -7.29
C LYS A 43 7.35 3.16 -8.81
N LEU A 44 6.95 4.28 -9.38
CA LEU A 44 6.81 4.43 -10.83
C LEU A 44 8.12 4.17 -11.57
N ALA A 45 9.25 4.66 -11.04
CA ALA A 45 10.57 4.42 -11.63
C ALA A 45 10.91 2.94 -11.74
N MET A 46 10.52 2.15 -10.73
CA MET A 46 10.83 0.73 -10.66
C MET A 46 9.81 -0.14 -11.42
N ASP A 47 8.53 0.17 -11.29
CA ASP A 47 7.44 -0.74 -11.63
C ASP A 47 6.55 -0.26 -12.79
N ALA A 48 6.97 0.76 -13.57
CA ALA A 48 6.15 1.34 -14.64
C ALA A 48 5.52 0.30 -15.58
N GLY A 49 6.25 -0.74 -15.96
CA GLY A 49 5.73 -1.78 -16.84
C GLY A 49 4.63 -2.63 -16.19
N HIS A 50 4.72 -2.88 -14.87
CA HIS A 50 3.67 -3.53 -14.09
C HIS A 50 2.46 -2.61 -13.96
N ILE A 51 2.67 -1.36 -13.53
CA ILE A 51 1.64 -0.32 -13.37
C ILE A 51 0.83 -0.17 -14.66
N ASN A 52 1.50 0.02 -15.80
CA ASN A 52 0.85 0.15 -17.10
C ASN A 52 0.00 -1.07 -17.45
N SER A 53 0.47 -2.27 -17.13
CA SER A 53 -0.27 -3.50 -17.37
C SER A 53 -1.53 -3.60 -16.51
N VAL A 54 -1.46 -3.18 -15.24
CA VAL A 54 -2.61 -3.17 -14.31
C VAL A 54 -3.64 -2.13 -14.74
N LEU A 55 -3.21 -0.90 -15.04
CA LEU A 55 -4.11 0.16 -15.51
C LEU A 55 -4.87 -0.28 -16.77
N LYS A 56 -4.17 -0.78 -17.79
CA LYS A 56 -4.79 -1.24 -19.05
C LYS A 56 -5.76 -2.40 -18.84
N ARG A 57 -5.42 -3.36 -17.97
CA ARG A 57 -6.29 -4.50 -17.67
C ARG A 57 -7.62 -4.05 -17.04
N ASN A 58 -7.59 -2.94 -16.30
CA ASN A 58 -8.77 -2.33 -15.71
C ASN A 58 -9.42 -1.25 -16.59
N GLY A 59 -9.15 -1.26 -17.91
CA GLY A 59 -9.79 -0.37 -18.87
C GLY A 59 -9.29 1.08 -18.87
N MET A 60 -8.20 1.37 -18.15
CA MET A 60 -7.68 2.73 -18.04
C MET A 60 -6.64 2.99 -19.14
N HIS A 61 -6.93 3.97 -19.99
CA HIS A 61 -6.10 4.34 -21.15
C HIS A 61 -5.72 5.82 -21.08
N TRP A 62 -4.48 6.15 -21.43
CA TRP A 62 -3.94 7.51 -21.35
C TRP A 62 -3.56 8.11 -22.71
N ASP A 63 -3.75 7.38 -23.83
CA ASP A 63 -3.61 7.86 -25.22
C ASP A 63 -2.29 8.61 -25.50
N LYS A 64 -1.20 8.16 -24.85
CA LYS A 64 0.13 8.80 -24.89
C LYS A 64 0.17 10.22 -24.29
N GLN A 65 -0.86 10.67 -23.61
CA GLN A 65 -0.94 11.96 -22.95
C GLN A 65 -0.36 11.87 -21.53
N LEU A 66 0.72 12.63 -21.26
CA LEU A 66 1.41 12.59 -19.99
C LEU A 66 0.51 13.03 -18.82
N GLY A 67 -0.23 14.12 -18.97
CA GLY A 67 -1.15 14.61 -17.94
C GLY A 67 -2.18 13.54 -17.56
N LYS A 68 -2.83 12.92 -18.55
CA LYS A 68 -3.79 11.83 -18.32
C LYS A 68 -3.15 10.63 -17.60
N TYR A 69 -1.91 10.29 -17.96
CA TYR A 69 -1.17 9.22 -17.27
C TYR A 69 -0.89 9.56 -15.81
N LEU A 70 -0.47 10.79 -15.53
CA LEU A 70 -0.20 11.26 -14.18
C LEU A 70 -1.48 11.30 -13.34
N SER A 71 -2.59 11.75 -13.90
CA SER A 71 -3.91 11.73 -13.28
C SER A 71 -4.33 10.30 -12.90
N LEU A 72 -4.18 9.33 -13.79
CA LEU A 72 -4.49 7.92 -13.52
C LEU A 72 -3.58 7.30 -12.46
N TYR A 73 -2.34 7.77 -12.37
CA TYR A 73 -1.35 7.20 -11.45
C TYR A 73 -1.33 7.89 -10.08
N LEU A 74 -1.33 9.23 -10.05
CA LEU A 74 -1.22 10.04 -8.83
C LEU A 74 -2.57 10.48 -8.27
N GLY A 75 -3.64 10.41 -9.08
CA GLY A 75 -4.97 10.94 -8.79
C GLY A 75 -5.28 12.19 -9.64
N GLU A 76 -6.56 12.47 -9.84
CA GLU A 76 -7.06 13.64 -10.54
C GLU A 76 -6.54 14.93 -9.90
N GLY A 77 -6.23 15.93 -10.73
CA GLY A 77 -5.60 17.19 -10.33
C GLY A 77 -4.06 17.15 -10.35
N MET A 78 -3.47 15.99 -10.66
CA MET A 78 -2.01 15.82 -10.72
C MET A 78 -1.44 15.85 -12.15
N GLU A 79 -2.24 16.29 -13.15
CA GLU A 79 -1.87 16.32 -14.57
C GLU A 79 -0.62 17.15 -14.85
N SER A 80 -0.44 18.23 -14.09
CA SER A 80 0.69 19.17 -14.22
C SER A 80 1.86 18.88 -13.26
N ALA A 81 1.80 17.77 -12.51
CA ALA A 81 2.84 17.44 -11.53
C ALA A 81 4.24 17.29 -12.14
N TRP A 82 4.31 17.00 -13.44
CA TRP A 82 5.56 16.88 -14.21
C TRP A 82 5.56 17.87 -15.37
N ASN A 83 6.60 18.68 -15.49
CA ASN A 83 6.77 19.68 -16.52
C ASN A 83 8.16 19.61 -17.18
N ASN A 84 8.49 20.54 -18.08
CA ASN A 84 9.75 20.56 -18.82
C ASN A 84 11.00 20.80 -17.94
N GLN A 85 10.85 21.33 -16.72
CA GLN A 85 11.92 21.53 -15.76
C GLN A 85 12.04 20.35 -14.79
N SER A 86 11.11 19.42 -14.83
CA SER A 86 11.08 18.26 -13.95
C SER A 86 12.18 17.28 -14.31
N LYS A 87 12.87 16.77 -13.30
CA LYS A 87 13.96 15.82 -13.47
C LYS A 87 13.90 14.74 -12.40
N MET A 88 14.18 13.54 -12.80
CA MET A 88 14.34 12.40 -11.90
C MET A 88 15.56 11.59 -12.30
N VAL A 89 16.43 11.30 -11.34
CA VAL A 89 17.60 10.43 -11.53
C VAL A 89 17.56 9.33 -10.49
N PHE A 90 17.63 8.08 -10.91
CA PHE A 90 17.71 6.93 -10.02
C PHE A 90 18.90 6.06 -10.39
N ARG A 91 19.76 5.75 -9.42
CA ARG A 91 21.01 4.99 -9.61
C ARG A 91 21.89 5.57 -10.73
N GLY A 92 22.02 6.89 -10.79
CA GLY A 92 22.80 7.62 -11.78
C GLY A 92 22.21 7.65 -13.19
N ARG A 93 21.02 7.08 -13.41
CA ARG A 93 20.31 7.06 -14.70
C ARG A 93 19.14 8.00 -14.70
N ASN A 94 18.99 8.78 -15.75
CA ASN A 94 17.82 9.62 -15.94
C ASN A 94 16.56 8.75 -16.08
N VAL A 95 15.50 9.11 -15.37
CA VAL A 95 14.19 8.47 -15.42
C VAL A 95 13.22 9.42 -16.10
N ASP A 96 13.00 9.20 -17.37
CA ASP A 96 12.02 9.96 -18.15
C ASP A 96 10.63 9.33 -18.01
N ILE A 97 9.66 10.11 -17.48
CA ILE A 97 8.29 9.65 -17.26
C ILE A 97 7.56 9.35 -18.59
N GLN A 98 7.87 10.09 -19.66
CA GLN A 98 7.28 9.81 -20.98
C GLN A 98 7.68 8.41 -21.50
N THR A 99 8.93 8.02 -21.26
CA THR A 99 9.39 6.67 -21.55
C THR A 99 8.74 5.64 -20.62
N LYS A 100 8.56 5.97 -19.32
CA LYS A 100 7.91 5.09 -18.34
C LYS A 100 6.45 4.78 -18.70
N MET A 101 5.69 5.73 -19.17
CA MET A 101 4.29 5.48 -19.57
C MET A 101 4.15 4.57 -20.79
N ARG A 102 5.25 4.25 -21.49
CA ARG A 102 5.31 3.29 -22.62
C ARG A 102 5.98 1.97 -22.22
N ALA A 103 6.41 1.82 -20.97
CA ALA A 103 7.11 0.63 -20.52
C ALA A 103 6.25 -0.62 -20.68
N LYS A 104 6.88 -1.69 -21.20
CA LYS A 104 6.23 -2.99 -21.36
C LYS A 104 6.08 -3.70 -20.02
N ARG A 105 5.12 -4.64 -19.95
CA ARG A 105 4.86 -5.45 -18.76
C ARG A 105 6.15 -6.07 -18.21
N LYS A 106 6.33 -5.92 -16.91
CA LYS A 106 7.36 -6.58 -16.09
C LYS A 106 6.74 -7.10 -14.82
N LYS A 107 7.44 -7.99 -14.12
CA LYS A 107 7.08 -8.38 -12.75
C LYS A 107 7.22 -7.16 -11.83
N GLU A 108 6.40 -7.14 -10.80
CA GLU A 108 6.45 -6.12 -9.76
C GLU A 108 7.73 -6.31 -8.91
N ASN A 109 8.40 -5.20 -8.64
CA ASN A 109 9.66 -5.16 -7.90
C ASN A 109 9.54 -4.50 -6.54
N SER A 110 8.45 -3.75 -6.30
CA SER A 110 8.19 -3.07 -5.05
C SER A 110 6.74 -3.24 -4.58
N PHE A 111 6.57 -3.55 -3.31
CA PHE A 111 5.26 -3.55 -2.65
C PHE A 111 5.04 -2.19 -1.97
N PHE A 112 3.85 -1.63 -2.09
CA PHE A 112 3.51 -0.30 -1.58
C PHE A 112 2.30 -0.39 -0.65
N ILE A 113 2.45 0.06 0.59
CA ILE A 113 1.37 0.23 1.57
C ILE A 113 1.10 1.73 1.70
N PRO A 114 -0.04 2.24 1.22
CA PRO A 114 -0.32 3.68 1.21
C PRO A 114 -0.74 4.22 2.58
N ALA A 115 -0.63 5.55 2.75
CA ALA A 115 -1.15 6.24 3.92
C ALA A 115 -2.68 6.15 4.00
N GLN A 116 -3.38 6.31 2.88
CA GLN A 116 -4.85 6.26 2.78
C GLN A 116 -5.40 4.82 2.79
N ARG A 117 -4.75 3.90 3.47
CA ARG A 117 -5.11 2.47 3.48
C ARG A 117 -6.50 2.18 4.07
N VAL A 118 -7.05 3.06 4.90
CA VAL A 118 -8.43 2.94 5.39
C VAL A 118 -9.46 2.91 4.26
N LEU A 119 -9.20 3.61 3.15
CA LEU A 119 -10.06 3.63 1.96
C LEU A 119 -10.12 2.28 1.24
N THR A 120 -9.20 1.37 1.55
CA THR A 120 -9.13 0.06 0.91
C THR A 120 -10.20 -0.92 1.39
N LEU A 121 -10.84 -0.64 2.51
CA LEU A 121 -11.91 -1.45 3.05
C LEU A 121 -13.27 -0.73 2.94
N ARG A 122 -14.27 -1.47 2.46
CA ARG A 122 -15.66 -1.05 2.45
C ARG A 122 -16.50 -2.11 3.15
N ASN A 123 -17.20 -1.72 4.21
CA ASN A 123 -18.01 -2.64 5.03
C ASN A 123 -17.23 -3.89 5.50
N GLY A 124 -15.93 -3.73 5.81
CA GLY A 124 -15.08 -4.82 6.26
C GLY A 124 -14.56 -5.75 5.16
N TRP A 125 -14.66 -5.33 3.87
CA TRP A 125 -14.09 -6.11 2.76
C TRP A 125 -13.22 -5.24 1.86
N PRO A 126 -12.08 -5.76 1.35
CA PRO A 126 -11.24 -4.99 0.43
C PRO A 126 -11.95 -4.68 -0.88
N ARG A 127 -11.85 -3.41 -1.30
CA ARG A 127 -12.48 -2.90 -2.53
C ARG A 127 -11.75 -3.43 -3.76
N PRO A 128 -12.46 -3.79 -4.84
CA PRO A 128 -11.82 -4.11 -6.12
C PRO A 128 -11.16 -2.84 -6.72
N PHE A 129 -10.16 -3.04 -7.57
CA PHE A 129 -9.37 -1.98 -8.20
C PHE A 129 -10.24 -0.92 -8.92
N THR A 130 -11.39 -1.31 -9.44
CA THR A 130 -12.30 -0.45 -10.21
C THR A 130 -13.32 0.31 -9.37
N ASP A 131 -13.41 0.02 -8.06
CA ASP A 131 -14.36 0.66 -7.14
C ASP A 131 -13.73 1.87 -6.42
N TYR A 132 -13.17 2.80 -7.20
CA TYR A 132 -12.48 3.99 -6.70
C TYR A 132 -12.79 5.21 -7.56
N ASP A 133 -12.76 6.39 -6.95
CA ASP A 133 -12.95 7.66 -7.64
C ASP A 133 -11.68 8.06 -8.41
N SER A 134 -11.83 8.98 -9.37
CA SER A 134 -10.72 9.46 -10.21
C SER A 134 -9.59 10.12 -9.40
N GLY A 135 -9.89 10.69 -8.24
CA GLY A 135 -8.92 11.27 -7.31
C GLY A 135 -8.06 10.26 -6.55
N ASP A 136 -8.48 8.99 -6.49
CA ASP A 136 -7.75 7.98 -5.74
C ASP A 136 -6.50 7.52 -6.51
N PRO A 137 -5.28 7.57 -5.89
CA PRO A 137 -4.05 7.17 -6.55
C PRO A 137 -4.02 5.67 -6.88
N TYR A 138 -3.27 5.31 -7.94
CA TYR A 138 -3.02 3.92 -8.31
C TYR A 138 -2.58 3.05 -7.12
N VAL A 139 -1.70 3.55 -6.26
CA VAL A 139 -1.12 2.77 -5.14
C VAL A 139 -2.19 2.31 -4.14
N VAL A 140 -3.22 3.13 -3.90
CA VAL A 140 -4.36 2.78 -3.03
C VAL A 140 -5.20 1.68 -3.67
N ARG A 141 -5.57 1.85 -4.94
CA ARG A 141 -6.35 0.87 -5.73
C ARG A 141 -5.61 -0.46 -5.83
N HIS A 142 -4.32 -0.40 -6.14
CA HIS A 142 -3.48 -1.60 -6.31
C HIS A 142 -3.29 -2.35 -4.99
N PHE A 143 -3.02 -1.63 -3.90
CA PHE A 143 -2.90 -2.23 -2.58
C PHE A 143 -4.20 -2.91 -2.15
N SER A 144 -5.34 -2.26 -2.36
CA SER A 144 -6.66 -2.85 -2.09
C SER A 144 -6.87 -4.16 -2.85
N GLU A 145 -6.56 -4.17 -4.14
CA GLU A 145 -6.68 -5.38 -4.98
C GLU A 145 -5.75 -6.51 -4.48
N MET A 146 -4.54 -6.17 -4.02
CA MET A 146 -3.60 -7.15 -3.49
C MET A 146 -4.11 -7.80 -2.21
N ILE A 147 -4.63 -7.01 -1.25
CA ILE A 147 -5.21 -7.57 -0.02
C ILE A 147 -6.55 -8.28 -0.31
N ARG A 148 -7.32 -7.84 -1.32
CA ARG A 148 -8.53 -8.54 -1.76
C ARG A 148 -8.19 -9.94 -2.27
N ASN A 149 -7.22 -10.06 -3.15
CA ASN A 149 -6.75 -11.34 -3.68
C ASN A 149 -6.23 -12.27 -2.56
N LEU A 150 -5.51 -11.70 -1.57
CA LEU A 150 -5.08 -12.44 -0.38
C LEU A 150 -6.28 -13.02 0.40
N MET A 151 -7.30 -12.19 0.62
CA MET A 151 -8.50 -12.60 1.37
C MET A 151 -9.34 -13.61 0.61
N GLU A 152 -9.44 -13.49 -0.72
CA GLU A 152 -10.17 -14.44 -1.57
C GLU A 152 -9.46 -15.79 -1.68
N ALA A 153 -8.13 -15.78 -1.79
CA ALA A 153 -7.31 -17.00 -1.81
C ALA A 153 -7.32 -17.73 -0.45
N GLY A 154 -7.79 -17.06 0.60
CA GLY A 154 -7.73 -17.54 1.97
C GLY A 154 -6.36 -17.29 2.60
N LEU A 155 -6.36 -17.11 3.94
CA LEU A 155 -5.15 -16.82 4.70
C LEU A 155 -4.31 -18.06 5.01
N GLY A 156 -4.63 -19.20 4.42
CA GLY A 156 -3.83 -20.42 4.45
C GLY A 156 -4.10 -21.36 5.64
N SER A 157 -5.02 -21.03 6.55
CA SER A 157 -5.32 -21.86 7.72
C SER A 157 -6.65 -22.63 7.65
N GLY A 158 -7.51 -22.33 6.68
CA GLY A 158 -8.88 -22.86 6.67
C GLY A 158 -9.79 -22.31 7.78
N GLU A 159 -9.21 -21.66 8.77
CA GLU A 159 -9.88 -21.05 9.91
C GLU A 159 -10.52 -19.70 9.52
N SER A 160 -11.54 -19.31 10.27
CA SER A 160 -12.14 -17.97 10.14
C SER A 160 -11.30 -16.88 10.83
N SER A 161 -10.42 -17.25 11.76
CA SER A 161 -9.57 -16.31 12.49
C SER A 161 -8.52 -15.66 11.57
N ILE A 162 -8.52 -14.32 11.54
CA ILE A 162 -7.50 -13.51 10.87
C ILE A 162 -6.43 -13.10 11.88
N PHE A 163 -6.84 -12.67 13.08
CA PHE A 163 -5.93 -12.29 14.17
C PHE A 163 -6.60 -12.56 15.53
N PRO A 164 -5.88 -13.11 16.50
CA PRO A 164 -4.50 -13.59 16.45
C PRO A 164 -4.37 -14.91 15.68
N GLN A 165 -3.34 -15.03 14.83
CA GLN A 165 -3.06 -16.26 14.09
C GLN A 165 -1.66 -16.77 14.42
N SER A 166 -1.56 -18.01 14.91
CA SER A 166 -0.28 -18.65 15.18
C SER A 166 0.50 -18.85 13.88
N GLY A 167 1.82 -18.60 13.91
CA GLY A 167 2.68 -18.79 12.72
C GLY A 167 2.75 -17.62 11.73
N ARG A 168 1.96 -16.55 11.90
CA ARG A 168 2.04 -15.37 11.03
C ARG A 168 3.01 -14.30 11.53
N LEU A 169 2.97 -13.99 12.82
CA LEU A 169 3.83 -12.99 13.47
C LEU A 169 4.54 -13.62 14.65
N LYS A 170 5.68 -13.06 15.06
CA LYS A 170 6.35 -13.44 16.29
C LYS A 170 5.42 -13.26 17.49
N LYS A 171 5.57 -14.11 18.50
CA LYS A 171 4.69 -14.14 19.70
C LYS A 171 4.59 -12.77 20.38
N ASP A 172 5.73 -12.12 20.61
CA ASP A 172 5.78 -10.84 21.32
C ASP A 172 5.05 -9.74 20.54
N LEU A 173 5.25 -9.68 19.21
CA LEU A 173 4.55 -8.73 18.34
C LEU A 173 3.02 -9.00 18.35
N ARG A 174 2.60 -10.27 18.28
CA ARG A 174 1.16 -10.59 18.39
C ARG A 174 0.56 -10.12 19.71
N GLN A 175 1.28 -10.32 20.83
CA GLN A 175 0.83 -9.89 22.14
C GLN A 175 0.76 -8.36 22.25
N ALA A 176 1.77 -7.64 21.73
CA ALA A 176 1.77 -6.19 21.69
C ALA A 176 0.58 -5.65 20.88
N LEU A 177 0.33 -6.19 19.70
CA LEU A 177 -0.81 -5.81 18.85
C LEU A 177 -2.16 -6.16 19.48
N SER A 178 -2.27 -7.34 20.08
CA SER A 178 -3.49 -7.75 20.79
C SER A 178 -3.87 -6.78 21.90
N ARG A 179 -2.88 -6.30 22.66
CA ARG A 179 -3.12 -5.33 23.74
C ARG A 179 -3.31 -3.90 23.21
N GLY A 180 -2.40 -3.44 22.33
CA GLY A 180 -2.32 -2.04 21.91
C GLY A 180 -3.34 -1.61 20.87
N VAL A 181 -3.77 -2.53 20.00
CA VAL A 181 -4.68 -2.21 18.88
C VAL A 181 -6.05 -2.87 19.05
N PHE A 182 -6.05 -4.15 19.40
CA PHE A 182 -7.29 -4.93 19.42
C PHE A 182 -7.95 -5.01 20.81
N SER A 183 -7.25 -4.61 21.88
CA SER A 183 -7.78 -4.65 23.26
C SER A 183 -8.40 -6.01 23.63
N GLY A 184 -7.76 -7.11 23.19
CA GLY A 184 -8.26 -8.46 23.38
C GLY A 184 -9.28 -8.97 22.37
N SER A 185 -9.77 -8.10 21.47
CA SER A 185 -10.71 -8.52 20.41
C SER A 185 -10.00 -9.43 19.38
N GLU A 186 -10.78 -10.27 18.74
CA GLU A 186 -10.32 -11.14 17.65
C GLU A 186 -10.82 -10.63 16.29
N LEU A 187 -9.94 -10.62 15.32
CA LEU A 187 -10.28 -10.31 13.93
C LEU A 187 -10.65 -11.61 13.21
N GLN A 188 -11.86 -11.69 12.70
CA GLN A 188 -12.38 -12.89 12.08
C GLN A 188 -12.98 -12.62 10.71
N LEU A 189 -13.05 -13.66 9.87
CA LEU A 189 -13.74 -13.66 8.60
C LEU A 189 -15.16 -14.22 8.80
N ASP A 190 -16.17 -13.37 8.71
CA ASP A 190 -17.56 -13.80 8.64
C ASP A 190 -17.84 -14.43 7.27
N LYS A 191 -18.21 -15.71 7.29
CA LYS A 191 -18.57 -16.51 6.11
C LYS A 191 -20.04 -16.87 6.08
N HIS A 192 -20.80 -16.52 7.11
CA HIS A 192 -22.20 -16.94 7.29
C HIS A 192 -23.20 -16.02 6.57
N GLY A 193 -22.80 -14.79 6.25
CA GLY A 193 -23.61 -13.85 5.48
C GLY A 193 -23.54 -14.07 3.97
N LEU A 194 -24.40 -13.37 3.23
CA LEU A 194 -24.37 -13.34 1.76
C LEU A 194 -23.06 -12.76 1.20
N GLN A 195 -22.35 -11.98 2.00
CA GLN A 195 -21.08 -11.36 1.64
C GLN A 195 -20.04 -11.68 2.70
N LYS A 196 -18.85 -12.06 2.24
CA LYS A 196 -17.68 -12.19 3.11
C LYS A 196 -17.31 -10.82 3.67
N ARG A 197 -17.02 -10.75 4.96
CA ARG A 197 -16.56 -9.50 5.61
C ARG A 197 -15.68 -9.82 6.80
N ILE A 198 -14.79 -8.89 7.09
CA ILE A 198 -13.97 -8.91 8.30
C ILE A 198 -14.83 -8.34 9.44
N ILE A 199 -14.81 -9.01 10.57
CA ILE A 199 -15.52 -8.61 11.79
C ILE A 199 -14.55 -8.62 12.96
N LEU A 200 -14.84 -7.84 13.99
CA LEU A 200 -14.21 -7.94 15.30
C LEU A 200 -15.12 -8.70 16.25
N GLN A 201 -14.60 -9.76 16.83
CA GLN A 201 -15.25 -10.52 17.87
C GLN A 201 -14.76 -10.02 19.23
N VAL A 202 -15.67 -9.59 20.09
CA VAL A 202 -15.41 -9.18 21.46
C VAL A 202 -16.33 -10.01 22.34
N GLU A 203 -15.76 -10.97 23.06
CA GLU A 203 -16.53 -11.96 23.82
C GLU A 203 -17.62 -12.59 22.93
N ASP A 204 -18.88 -12.50 23.28
CA ASP A 204 -20.01 -13.01 22.53
C ASP A 204 -20.58 -12.02 21.49
N SER A 205 -19.98 -10.82 21.37
CA SER A 205 -20.49 -9.76 20.51
C SER A 205 -19.68 -9.62 19.22
N ILE A 206 -20.36 -9.43 18.10
CA ILE A 206 -19.77 -9.15 16.79
C ILE A 206 -19.87 -7.65 16.52
N LEU A 207 -18.73 -7.01 16.33
CA LEU A 207 -18.66 -5.59 16.01
C LEU A 207 -18.51 -5.40 14.49
N PRO A 208 -19.50 -4.77 13.82
CA PRO A 208 -19.42 -4.46 12.39
C PRO A 208 -18.40 -3.34 12.15
N PHE A 209 -17.86 -3.27 10.92
CA PHE A 209 -16.79 -2.37 10.52
C PHE A 209 -16.98 -0.90 10.92
N MET A 210 -18.21 -0.41 10.84
CA MET A 210 -18.51 1.02 11.09
C MET A 210 -18.34 1.44 12.57
N VAL A 211 -18.37 0.50 13.50
CA VAL A 211 -18.19 0.80 14.94
C VAL A 211 -16.76 0.57 15.43
N TRP A 212 -15.84 0.15 14.54
CA TRP A 212 -14.43 0.01 14.91
C TRP A 212 -13.80 1.37 15.19
N SER A 213 -12.82 1.39 16.08
CA SER A 213 -12.01 2.58 16.33
C SER A 213 -11.25 3.01 15.07
N ALA A 214 -10.86 4.28 15.00
CA ALA A 214 -10.04 4.78 13.89
C ALA A 214 -8.73 3.97 13.77
N GLY A 215 -8.06 3.69 14.90
CA GLY A 215 -6.83 2.90 14.91
C GLY A 215 -7.02 1.48 14.36
N GLN A 216 -8.12 0.81 14.70
CA GLN A 216 -8.42 -0.52 14.16
C GLN A 216 -8.65 -0.47 12.64
N ARG A 217 -9.41 0.50 12.16
CA ARG A 217 -9.68 0.67 10.72
C ARG A 217 -8.41 0.95 9.91
N GLU A 218 -7.50 1.73 10.46
CA GLU A 218 -6.20 2.03 9.83
C GLU A 218 -5.23 0.85 9.89
N PHE A 219 -5.20 0.16 11.03
CA PHE A 219 -4.24 -0.91 11.25
C PHE A 219 -4.57 -2.21 10.49
N ILE A 220 -5.84 -2.56 10.35
CA ILE A 220 -6.23 -3.84 9.72
C ILE A 220 -5.72 -3.96 8.27
N PRO A 221 -5.84 -2.96 7.37
CA PRO A 221 -5.21 -3.05 6.06
C PRO A 221 -3.69 -3.19 6.12
N LEU A 222 -3.02 -2.52 7.07
CA LEU A 222 -1.59 -2.65 7.29
C LEU A 222 -1.22 -4.09 7.68
N LEU A 223 -1.96 -4.69 8.61
CA LEU A 223 -1.79 -6.08 9.02
C LEU A 223 -1.96 -7.05 7.83
N LEU A 224 -2.98 -6.85 7.00
CA LEU A 224 -3.20 -7.65 5.79
C LEU A 224 -2.05 -7.48 4.79
N GLY A 225 -1.51 -6.27 4.66
CA GLY A 225 -0.31 -5.99 3.86
C GLY A 225 0.90 -6.78 4.37
N PHE A 226 1.11 -6.84 5.68
CA PHE A 226 2.15 -7.68 6.28
C PHE A 226 1.90 -9.17 6.06
N TYR A 227 0.66 -9.61 6.12
CA TYR A 227 0.32 -11.01 5.83
C TYR A 227 0.58 -11.38 4.36
N TRP A 228 0.39 -10.45 3.46
CA TRP A 228 0.74 -10.63 2.06
C TRP A 228 2.27 -10.71 1.87
N LEU A 229 3.04 -9.79 2.49
CA LEU A 229 4.50 -9.77 2.43
C LEU A 229 5.16 -11.00 3.06
N LEU A 230 4.58 -11.48 4.17
CA LEU A 230 5.11 -12.55 5.01
C LEU A 230 4.16 -13.75 4.98
N PRO A 231 4.08 -14.47 3.84
CA PRO A 231 3.24 -15.66 3.75
C PRO A 231 3.71 -16.74 4.74
N PRO A 232 2.83 -17.69 5.13
CA PRO A 232 3.22 -18.82 5.96
C PRO A 232 4.41 -19.56 5.36
N SER A 233 5.20 -20.24 6.21
CA SER A 233 6.44 -20.93 5.80
C SER A 233 6.29 -21.95 4.68
N LYS A 234 5.07 -22.49 4.48
CA LYS A 234 4.73 -23.44 3.41
C LYS A 234 4.47 -22.79 2.05
N VAL A 235 4.33 -21.46 2.00
CA VAL A 235 4.05 -20.70 0.76
C VAL A 235 5.33 -20.05 0.28
N SER A 236 5.56 -20.04 -1.03
CA SER A 236 6.71 -19.36 -1.62
C SER A 236 6.72 -17.87 -1.27
N LYS A 237 7.84 -17.39 -0.74
CA LYS A 237 8.05 -15.95 -0.51
C LYS A 237 8.06 -15.20 -1.85
N HIS A 238 7.70 -13.93 -1.83
CA HIS A 238 7.77 -13.03 -3.00
C HIS A 238 9.22 -12.70 -3.35
N LYS A 239 9.92 -13.66 -3.99
CA LYS A 239 11.37 -13.58 -4.31
C LYS A 239 11.73 -12.43 -5.27
N ASP A 240 10.77 -11.96 -6.04
CA ASP A 240 10.96 -10.89 -7.02
C ASP A 240 10.88 -9.48 -6.40
N LEU A 241 10.38 -9.37 -5.18
CA LEU A 241 10.29 -8.09 -4.47
C LEU A 241 11.63 -7.71 -3.83
N ASN A 242 12.12 -6.53 -4.19
CA ASN A 242 13.35 -5.97 -3.63
C ASN A 242 13.08 -4.78 -2.70
N TRP A 243 11.87 -4.21 -2.74
CA TRP A 243 11.50 -3.02 -2.02
C TRP A 243 10.14 -3.15 -1.37
N VAL A 244 10.05 -2.65 -0.15
CA VAL A 244 8.79 -2.41 0.54
C VAL A 244 8.73 -0.94 0.88
N ILE A 245 7.65 -0.28 0.48
CA ILE A 245 7.39 1.13 0.73
C ILE A 245 6.17 1.20 1.64
N ILE A 246 6.29 1.85 2.77
CA ILE A 246 5.20 2.02 3.73
C ILE A 246 5.07 3.51 4.04
N GLU A 247 3.90 4.06 3.78
CA GLU A 247 3.58 5.44 4.16
C GLU A 247 2.88 5.45 5.51
N GLU A 248 3.31 6.38 6.35
CA GLU A 248 2.68 6.72 7.63
C GLU A 248 2.22 5.48 8.42
N PRO A 249 3.11 4.53 8.74
CA PRO A 249 2.71 3.30 9.43
C PRO A 249 2.06 3.56 10.80
N GLU A 250 2.35 4.71 11.41
CA GLU A 250 1.83 5.15 12.70
C GLU A 250 0.44 5.79 12.63
N THR A 251 -0.06 6.12 11.43
CA THR A 251 -1.34 6.85 11.28
C THR A 251 -2.50 6.10 11.94
N GLY A 252 -3.26 6.84 12.74
CA GLY A 252 -4.42 6.33 13.48
C GLY A 252 -4.08 5.49 14.72
N LEU A 253 -2.81 5.19 14.98
CA LEU A 253 -2.40 4.44 16.18
C LEU A 253 -2.19 5.35 17.38
N HIS A 254 -2.60 4.88 18.56
CA HIS A 254 -2.29 5.53 19.82
C HIS A 254 -0.76 5.48 20.05
N PRO A 255 -0.14 6.55 20.62
CA PRO A 255 1.32 6.57 20.85
C PRO A 255 1.86 5.33 21.57
N GLN A 256 1.14 4.78 22.55
CA GLN A 256 1.52 3.54 23.23
C GLN A 256 1.56 2.31 22.31
N ALA A 257 0.76 2.28 21.25
CA ALA A 257 0.79 1.18 20.28
C ALA A 257 1.93 1.32 19.26
N VAL A 258 2.52 2.52 19.14
CA VAL A 258 3.68 2.80 18.27
C VAL A 258 4.99 2.51 19.01
N SER A 259 5.03 2.70 20.33
CA SER A 259 6.23 2.55 21.18
C SER A 259 6.46 1.14 21.72
N GLY A 260 5.53 0.23 21.58
CA GLY A 260 5.63 -1.18 22.00
C GLY A 260 6.11 -2.07 20.88
#